data_441422fcdc55a6609b4f87d309580df5
#
_entry.id   441422fcdc55a6609b4f87d309580df5
#
_cell.length_a   1.000
_cell.length_b   1.000
_cell.length_c   1.000
_cell.angle_alpha   90.00
_cell.angle_beta   90.00
_cell.angle_gamma   90.00
#
_symmetry.space_group_name_H-M   'P 1'
#
loop_
_entity.id
_entity.type
_entity.pdbx_description
1 polymer ?
#
loop_
_entity_poly.entity_id
_entity_poly.type
_entity_poly.pdbx_seq_one_letter_code
_entity_poly.pdbx_strand_id
1 'polypeptide(L)' 'MTFMTVTYELQDKLRPEQFRALGNFANTYGLQKFRFDEKTNLIHFDYDASRLRETVVEHVLREARIPVLRRVPNA' A
#
# COMPACT_ATOMS: atom_id res chain seq x y z
N MET A 1 20.28 0.75 3.34
CA MET A 1 18.83 0.47 3.23
C MET A 1 18.03 1.58 3.89
N THR A 2 17.06 2.12 3.17
CA THR A 2 16.21 3.18 3.69
C THR A 2 14.77 2.70 3.66
N PHE A 3 14.22 2.38 4.82
CA PHE A 3 12.82 1.97 4.92
C PHE A 3 11.94 3.18 5.15
N MET A 4 10.84 3.23 4.42
CA MET A 4 9.85 4.28 4.54
C MET A 4 8.47 3.67 4.67
N THR A 5 7.59 4.40 5.34
CA THR A 5 6.18 4.00 5.47
C THR A 5 5.33 5.04 4.77
N VAL A 6 4.43 4.56 3.92
CA VAL A 6 3.44 5.42 3.27
C VAL A 6 2.04 4.95 3.67
N THR A 7 1.15 5.91 3.89
CA THR A 7 -0.22 5.63 4.33
C THR A 7 -1.22 6.23 3.34
N TYR A 8 -2.23 5.44 3.00
CA TYR A 8 -3.32 5.89 2.14
C TYR A 8 -4.65 5.68 2.84
N GLU A 9 -5.55 6.64 2.68
CA GLU A 9 -6.94 6.50 3.12
C GLU A 9 -7.76 5.94 1.95
N LEU A 10 -8.54 4.89 2.23
CA LEU A 10 -9.35 4.25 1.21
C LEU A 10 -10.80 4.70 1.29
N GLN A 11 -11.50 4.71 0.16
CA GLN A 11 -12.91 5.07 0.10
C GLN A 11 -13.81 3.96 0.63
N ASP A 12 -13.32 2.72 0.61
CA ASP A 12 -14.08 1.56 1.00
C ASP A 12 -13.17 0.52 1.62
N LYS A 13 -13.77 -0.51 2.22
CA LYS A 13 -13.00 -1.59 2.84
C LYS A 13 -12.27 -2.42 1.79
N LEU A 14 -11.12 -2.92 2.17
CA LEU A 14 -10.30 -3.76 1.31
C LEU A 14 -10.94 -5.14 1.18
N ARG A 15 -11.08 -5.61 -0.06
CA ARG A 15 -11.66 -6.93 -0.35
C ARG A 15 -10.57 -8.01 -0.31
N PRO A 16 -10.95 -9.29 -0.06
CA PRO A 16 -9.95 -10.37 -0.02
C PRO A 16 -9.10 -10.49 -1.29
N GLU A 17 -9.69 -10.31 -2.47
CA GLU A 17 -8.92 -10.36 -3.71
C GLU A 17 -7.91 -9.22 -3.81
N GLN A 18 -8.20 -8.08 -3.21
CA GLN A 18 -7.29 -6.95 -3.16
C GLN A 18 -6.11 -7.23 -2.23
N PHE A 19 -6.36 -7.85 -1.08
CA PHE A 19 -5.30 -8.33 -0.19
C PHE A 19 -4.37 -9.30 -0.91
N ARG A 20 -4.94 -10.20 -1.69
CA ARG A 20 -4.17 -11.19 -2.43
C ARG A 20 -3.29 -10.52 -3.49
N ALA A 21 -3.83 -9.53 -4.20
CA ALA A 21 -3.07 -8.77 -5.18
C ALA A 21 -1.90 -8.02 -4.55
N LEU A 22 -2.12 -7.43 -3.37
CA LEU A 22 -1.06 -6.74 -2.63
C LEU A 22 0.01 -7.71 -2.14
N GLY A 23 -0.39 -8.90 -1.69
CA GLY A 23 0.55 -9.94 -1.29
C GLY A 23 1.45 -10.37 -2.44
N ASN A 24 0.89 -10.56 -3.62
CA ASN A 24 1.65 -10.90 -4.83
C ASN A 24 2.63 -9.77 -5.19
N PHE A 25 2.17 -8.54 -5.07
CA PHE A 25 3.01 -7.38 -5.32
C PHE A 25 4.18 -7.32 -4.33
N ALA A 26 3.91 -7.57 -3.07
CA ALA A 26 4.96 -7.58 -2.04
C ALA A 26 6.06 -8.58 -2.37
N ASN A 27 5.68 -9.76 -2.85
CA ASN A 27 6.65 -10.78 -3.23
C ASN A 27 7.44 -10.40 -4.49
N THR A 28 6.79 -9.74 -5.43
CA THR A 28 7.41 -9.40 -6.73
C THR A 28 8.39 -8.23 -6.63
N TYR A 29 8.02 -7.20 -5.87
CA TYR A 29 8.78 -5.94 -5.83
C TYR A 29 9.53 -5.70 -4.54
N GLY A 30 9.50 -6.65 -3.61
CA GLY A 30 10.24 -6.50 -2.37
C GLY A 30 9.63 -5.53 -1.39
N LEU A 31 8.31 -5.36 -1.45
CA LEU A 31 7.58 -4.62 -0.42
C LEU A 31 7.73 -5.37 0.89
N GLN A 32 8.13 -4.68 1.95
CA GLN A 32 8.43 -5.34 3.22
C GLN A 32 7.19 -5.82 3.93
N LYS A 33 6.19 -4.94 4.03
CA LYS A 33 5.03 -5.21 4.85
C LYS A 33 3.91 -4.26 4.51
N PHE A 34 2.68 -4.72 4.64
CA PHE A 34 1.54 -3.82 4.58
C PHE A 34 0.52 -4.20 5.64
N ARG A 35 -0.23 -3.20 6.11
CA ARG A 35 -1.28 -3.40 7.12
C ARG A 35 -2.49 -2.57 6.75
N PHE A 36 -3.67 -3.11 6.95
CA PHE A 36 -4.92 -2.40 6.75
C PHE A 36 -5.66 -2.27 8.07
N ASP A 37 -6.04 -1.04 8.42
CA ASP A 37 -6.84 -0.77 9.62
C ASP A 37 -8.30 -0.59 9.18
N GLU A 38 -9.14 -1.54 9.53
CA GLU A 38 -10.55 -1.52 9.17
C GLU A 38 -11.31 -0.37 9.84
N LYS A 39 -10.88 0.06 11.01
CA LYS A 39 -11.56 1.12 11.77
C LYS A 39 -11.40 2.48 11.11
N THR A 40 -10.25 2.73 10.52
CA THR A 40 -9.93 4.04 9.94
C THR A 40 -9.88 4.02 8.42
N ASN A 41 -10.01 2.83 7.81
CA ASN A 41 -9.84 2.62 6.36
C ASN A 41 -8.47 3.11 5.86
N LEU A 42 -7.44 2.99 6.70
CA LEU A 42 -6.08 3.35 6.33
C LEU A 42 -5.28 2.11 5.99
N ILE A 43 -4.50 2.19 4.94
CA ILE A 43 -3.56 1.14 4.57
C ILE A 43 -2.15 1.70 4.66
N HIS A 44 -1.25 0.95 5.30
CA HIS A 44 0.13 1.33 5.53
C HIS A 44 1.05 0.37 4.80
N PHE A 45 2.01 0.92 4.05
CA PHE A 45 3.03 0.13 3.36
C PHE A 45 4.41 0.50 3.88
N ASP A 46 5.18 -0.52 4.27
CA ASP A 46 6.58 -0.36 4.58
C ASP A 46 7.38 -0.85 3.38
N TYR A 47 8.24 -0.02 2.84
CA TYR A 47 9.02 -0.36 1.67
C TYR A 47 10.45 0.17 1.76
N ASP A 48 11.35 -0.45 1.01
CA ASP A 48 12.72 0.00 0.91
C ASP A 48 12.84 1.04 -0.20
N ALA A 49 13.02 2.30 0.20
CA ALA A 49 13.07 3.42 -0.74
C ALA A 49 14.26 3.35 -1.70
N SER A 50 15.25 2.50 -1.41
CA SER A 50 16.39 2.30 -2.31
C SER A 50 16.03 1.39 -3.49
N ARG A 51 14.95 0.63 -3.39
CA ARG A 51 14.52 -0.33 -4.43
C ARG A 51 13.21 0.03 -5.08
N LEU A 52 12.34 0.72 -4.36
CA LEU A 52 10.97 0.97 -4.78
C LEU A 52 10.63 2.44 -4.58
N ARG A 53 10.02 3.04 -5.58
CA ARG A 53 9.55 4.41 -5.48
C ARG A 53 8.09 4.44 -5.08
N GLU A 54 7.67 5.47 -4.38
CA GLU A 54 6.28 5.66 -3.97
C GLU A 54 5.33 5.65 -5.16
N THR A 55 5.74 6.16 -6.30
CA THR A 55 4.93 6.15 -7.51
C THR A 55 4.59 4.74 -7.98
N VAL A 56 5.48 3.79 -7.74
CA VAL A 56 5.24 2.38 -8.07
C VAL A 56 4.18 1.80 -7.14
N VAL A 57 4.21 2.17 -5.85
CA VAL A 57 3.19 1.75 -4.88
C VAL A 57 1.82 2.26 -5.32
N GLU A 58 1.73 3.53 -5.70
CA GLU A 58 0.48 4.11 -6.20
C GLU A 58 -0.01 3.40 -7.46
N HIS A 59 0.90 3.07 -8.36
CA HIS A 59 0.56 2.35 -9.59
C HIS A 59 -0.05 0.98 -9.28
N VAL A 60 0.53 0.25 -8.34
CA VAL A 60 0.02 -1.06 -7.95
C VAL A 60 -1.34 -0.97 -7.28
N LEU A 61 -1.55 0.03 -6.45
CA LEU A 61 -2.87 0.25 -5.86
C LEU A 61 -3.92 0.45 -6.94
N ARG A 62 -3.58 1.18 -7.98
CA ARG A 62 -4.45 1.41 -9.13
C ARG A 62 -4.72 0.13 -9.91
N GLU A 63 -3.67 -0.66 -10.14
CA GLU A 63 -3.77 -1.95 -10.84
C GLU A 63 -4.63 -2.95 -10.05
N ALA A 64 -4.53 -2.93 -8.75
CA ALA A 64 -5.33 -3.80 -7.87
C ALA A 64 -6.76 -3.28 -7.69
N ARG A 65 -7.10 -2.14 -8.31
CA ARG A 65 -8.40 -1.50 -8.23
C ARG A 65 -8.80 -1.16 -6.79
N ILE A 66 -7.81 -0.74 -6.02
CA ILE A 66 -8.04 -0.30 -4.65
C ILE A 66 -8.49 1.15 -4.67
N PRO A 67 -9.67 1.47 -4.09
CA PRO A 67 -10.22 2.83 -4.18
C PRO A 67 -9.55 3.78 -3.20
N VAL A 68 -8.39 4.30 -3.59
CA VAL A 68 -7.65 5.25 -2.76
C VAL A 68 -8.34 6.61 -2.77
N LEU A 69 -8.67 7.11 -1.59
CA LEU A 69 -9.26 8.44 -1.44
C LEU A 69 -8.17 9.51 -1.44
N ARG A 70 -7.11 9.30 -0.67
CA ARG A 70 -6.00 10.24 -0.59
C ARG A 70 -4.79 9.61 0.09
N ARG A 71 -3.62 10.22 -0.13
CA ARG A 71 -2.44 9.90 0.63
C ARG A 71 -2.49 10.66 1.96
N VAL A 72 -2.25 9.96 3.06
CA VAL A 72 -2.23 10.56 4.39
C VAL A 72 -0.78 10.88 4.75
N PRO A 73 -0.45 12.15 5.05
CA PRO A 73 0.91 12.49 5.46
C PRO A 73 1.30 11.75 6.73
N ASN A 74 2.52 11.25 6.78
CA ASN A 74 3.07 10.67 8.01
C ASN A 74 3.32 11.81 9.01
N ALA A 75 2.73 11.66 10.16
CA ALA A 75 2.92 12.63 11.23
C ALA A 75 4.32 12.52 11.84
#